data_9ec868691aa24c248c0664f61f176cc3
#
_entry.id   9ec868691aa24c248c0664f61f176cc3
#
_cell.length_a   1.000
_cell.length_b   1.000
_cell.length_c   1.000
_cell.angle_alpha   90.00
_cell.angle_beta   90.00
_cell.angle_gamma   90.00
#
_symmetry.space_group_name_H-M   'P 1'
#
loop_
_entity.id
_entity.type
_entity.pdbx_description
1 polymer ?
#
loop_
_entity_poly.entity_id
_entity_poly.type
_entity_poly.pdbx_seq_one_letter_code
_entity_poly.pdbx_strand_id
1 'polypeptide(L)'
;MLAYVLKRLFLMVPTLFGVLLLTFVVIQFVPGGPVEQMVAQLQGRDSGGEGAAAAGAGYRGRQGVDAARVEEIKQLYGFDKPPSERFLQMLAQFARFDLGKSFYYPKDVWSLIKEKLPVSISLGLWGFFLSYLISVPLGIAKAVRAGTRFDTLTSVIVLTGYAIPGFVLGVALLVIFGGQLQWFPLRGLTSANWEQLSWGARITDYLWHITLPVTASVLGSFAVTTMLTKNAMLEEIRKQYVLTARAKGLSERRVIWHHVLRNALIPLVTGFPAAFVGAFFASSLLIETLFSLDGLGLLGYESVMRRDYPVVLGTLYLFTLIGLFTKLISDLCYVWVDPRVKFD
;
A
#
# COMPACT_ATOMS: atom_id res chain seq x y z
N MET A 1 -27.98 -7.33 12.26
CA MET A 1 -26.87 -7.71 11.33
C MET A 1 -27.21 -7.45 9.86
N LEU A 2 -28.28 -8.03 9.28
CA LEU A 2 -28.61 -7.80 7.88
C LEU A 2 -28.85 -6.32 7.57
N ALA A 3 -29.64 -5.63 8.40
CA ALA A 3 -29.89 -4.19 8.25
C ALA A 3 -28.60 -3.36 8.30
N TYR A 4 -27.67 -3.69 9.16
CA TYR A 4 -26.36 -3.05 9.24
C TYR A 4 -25.55 -3.25 7.93
N VAL A 5 -25.47 -4.49 7.44
CA VAL A 5 -24.78 -4.81 6.20
C VAL A 5 -25.37 -4.04 5.02
N LEU A 6 -26.71 -4.05 4.90
CA LEU A 6 -27.42 -3.32 3.84
C LEU A 6 -27.19 -1.81 3.92
N LYS A 7 -27.25 -1.24 5.14
CA LYS A 7 -26.95 0.19 5.38
C LYS A 7 -25.50 0.52 4.97
N ARG A 8 -24.53 -0.34 5.32
CA ARG A 8 -23.12 -0.15 4.94
C ARG A 8 -22.93 -0.22 3.43
N LEU A 9 -23.51 -1.22 2.76
CA LEU A 9 -23.46 -1.33 1.31
C LEU A 9 -24.09 -0.11 0.62
N PHE A 10 -25.23 0.36 1.12
CA PHE A 10 -25.85 1.57 0.60
C PHE A 10 -24.96 2.81 0.77
N LEU A 11 -24.29 2.96 1.93
CA LEU A 11 -23.37 4.08 2.19
C LEU A 11 -22.08 4.01 1.39
N MET A 12 -21.69 2.86 0.84
CA MET A 12 -20.54 2.76 -0.06
C MET A 12 -20.74 3.57 -1.35
N VAL A 13 -21.97 3.61 -1.87
CA VAL A 13 -22.28 4.33 -3.12
C VAL A 13 -22.02 5.84 -2.99
N PRO A 14 -22.62 6.57 -2.02
CA PRO A 14 -22.34 8.00 -1.87
C PRO A 14 -20.88 8.28 -1.47
N THR A 15 -20.22 7.37 -0.75
CA THR A 15 -18.80 7.53 -0.42
C THR A 15 -17.94 7.44 -1.67
N LEU A 16 -18.12 6.43 -2.52
CA LEU A 16 -17.42 6.30 -3.79
C LEU A 16 -17.69 7.50 -4.70
N PHE A 17 -18.95 7.88 -4.82
CA PHE A 17 -19.33 9.07 -5.59
C PHE A 17 -18.63 10.33 -5.09
N GLY A 18 -18.63 10.56 -3.78
CA GLY A 18 -17.97 11.74 -3.17
C GLY A 18 -16.48 11.77 -3.41
N VAL A 19 -15.79 10.63 -3.23
CA VAL A 19 -14.34 10.51 -3.48
C VAL A 19 -14.01 10.76 -4.95
N LEU A 20 -14.75 10.17 -5.88
CA LEU A 20 -14.55 10.36 -7.32
C LEU A 20 -14.86 11.78 -7.75
N LEU A 21 -15.95 12.36 -7.24
CA LEU A 21 -16.33 13.74 -7.55
C LEU A 21 -15.26 14.73 -7.08
N LEU A 22 -14.83 14.60 -5.82
CA LEU A 22 -13.81 15.48 -5.25
C LEU A 22 -12.51 15.39 -6.05
N THR A 23 -12.04 14.18 -6.33
CA THR A 23 -10.79 13.99 -7.09
C THR A 23 -10.93 14.48 -8.52
N PHE A 24 -12.05 14.19 -9.17
CA PHE A 24 -12.33 14.69 -10.52
C PHE A 24 -12.32 16.22 -10.56
N VAL A 25 -12.97 16.89 -9.59
CA VAL A 25 -12.98 18.35 -9.47
C VAL A 25 -11.56 18.88 -9.25
N VAL A 26 -10.80 18.32 -8.31
CA VAL A 26 -9.41 18.74 -8.06
C VAL A 26 -8.57 18.66 -9.32
N ILE A 27 -8.69 17.56 -10.08
CA ILE A 27 -7.96 17.37 -11.36
C ILE A 27 -8.27 18.48 -12.38
N GLN A 28 -9.49 19.04 -12.40
CA GLN A 28 -9.83 20.14 -13.33
C GLN A 28 -9.06 21.43 -13.05
N PHE A 29 -8.62 21.65 -11.80
CA PHE A 29 -7.87 22.86 -11.41
C PHE A 29 -6.36 22.70 -11.54
N VAL A 30 -5.86 21.50 -11.81
CA VAL A 30 -4.41 21.26 -11.99
C VAL A 30 -3.97 21.84 -13.33
N PRO A 31 -3.08 22.87 -13.36
CA PRO A 31 -2.64 23.51 -14.60
C PRO A 31 -1.83 22.54 -15.47
N GLY A 32 -2.00 22.63 -16.79
CA GLY A 32 -1.29 21.79 -17.77
C GLY A 32 -1.83 20.36 -17.82
N GLY A 33 -3.03 20.16 -18.35
CA GLY A 33 -3.67 18.85 -18.50
C GLY A 33 -2.94 17.88 -19.44
N PRO A 34 -3.45 16.64 -19.62
CA PRO A 34 -2.81 15.63 -20.46
C PRO A 34 -2.70 16.08 -21.92
N VAL A 35 -3.64 16.90 -22.41
CA VAL A 35 -3.59 17.49 -23.75
C VAL A 35 -2.40 18.44 -23.88
N GLU A 36 -2.22 19.33 -22.91
CA GLU A 36 -1.12 20.30 -22.90
C GLU A 36 0.24 19.61 -22.78
N GLN A 37 0.33 18.53 -21.98
CA GLN A 37 1.56 17.73 -21.89
C GLN A 37 1.88 17.03 -23.21
N MET A 38 0.88 16.40 -23.85
CA MET A 38 1.09 15.74 -25.14
C MET A 38 1.52 16.75 -26.20
N VAL A 39 0.90 17.93 -26.22
CA VAL A 39 1.29 19.05 -27.12
C VAL A 39 2.71 19.51 -26.81
N ALA A 40 3.09 19.65 -25.53
CA ALA A 40 4.44 20.03 -25.13
C ALA A 40 5.50 18.98 -25.55
N GLN A 41 5.19 17.70 -25.40
CA GLN A 41 6.05 16.60 -25.86
C GLN A 41 6.22 16.63 -27.39
N LEU A 42 5.14 16.81 -28.14
CA LEU A 42 5.19 16.93 -29.61
C LEU A 42 5.97 18.17 -30.06
N GLN A 43 5.97 19.23 -29.26
CA GLN A 43 6.76 20.45 -29.52
C GLN A 43 8.23 20.33 -29.10
N GLY A 44 8.66 19.21 -28.51
CA GLY A 44 10.04 18.98 -28.05
C GLY A 44 10.46 19.85 -26.84
N ARG A 45 9.49 20.36 -26.06
CA ARG A 45 9.72 21.22 -24.89
C ARG A 45 9.97 20.43 -23.58
N ASP A 46 9.77 19.12 -23.58
CA ASP A 46 9.83 18.29 -22.38
C ASP A 46 11.25 17.74 -22.06
N SER A 47 12.30 18.28 -22.74
CA SER A 47 13.70 17.98 -22.39
C SER A 47 14.25 19.03 -21.42
N GLY A 48 13.62 19.16 -20.26
CA GLY A 48 14.14 19.92 -19.11
C GLY A 48 15.23 19.18 -18.38
N GLY A 49 16.34 18.91 -19.04
CA GLY A 49 17.58 18.48 -18.44
C GLY A 49 18.64 19.53 -18.70
N GLU A 50 19.25 20.10 -17.68
CA GLU A 50 20.35 21.09 -17.70
C GLU A 50 21.64 20.55 -18.38
N GLY A 51 21.53 19.88 -19.52
CA GLY A 51 22.65 19.29 -20.22
C GLY A 51 22.70 19.50 -21.74
N ALA A 52 21.70 20.15 -22.34
CA ALA A 52 21.58 20.23 -23.80
C ALA A 52 22.15 21.55 -24.43
N ALA A 53 23.13 22.18 -23.79
CA ALA A 53 23.75 23.41 -24.32
C ALA A 53 24.92 23.17 -25.30
N ALA A 54 25.21 21.92 -25.70
CA ALA A 54 26.38 21.63 -26.53
C ALA A 54 26.19 20.55 -27.61
N ALA A 55 25.07 20.53 -28.31
CA ALA A 55 24.98 19.72 -29.52
C ALA A 55 24.22 20.47 -30.62
N GLY A 56 24.95 20.92 -31.60
CA GLY A 56 24.66 21.44 -32.93
C GLY A 56 23.23 21.80 -33.29
N ALA A 57 22.99 23.12 -33.45
CA ALA A 57 21.78 23.71 -33.99
C ALA A 57 21.44 23.19 -35.40
N GLY A 58 20.78 22.04 -35.49
CA GLY A 58 19.99 21.71 -36.66
C GLY A 58 18.69 22.50 -36.61
N TYR A 59 18.55 23.51 -37.42
CA TYR A 59 17.35 24.32 -37.61
C TYR A 59 16.19 23.44 -38.12
N ARG A 60 15.47 22.78 -37.20
CA ARG A 60 14.14 22.22 -37.46
C ARG A 60 13.15 23.33 -37.28
N GLY A 61 12.63 23.80 -38.41
CA GLY A 61 11.65 24.87 -38.49
C GLY A 61 10.55 24.69 -37.46
N ARG A 62 10.14 25.79 -36.84
CA ARG A 62 8.97 25.92 -35.92
C ARG A 62 7.71 25.43 -36.65
N GLN A 63 7.49 24.15 -36.74
CA GLN A 63 6.15 23.62 -36.95
C GLN A 63 5.50 23.55 -35.57
N GLY A 64 4.76 24.63 -35.23
CA GLY A 64 3.81 24.55 -34.12
C GLY A 64 2.88 23.36 -34.37
N VAL A 65 2.52 22.63 -33.35
CA VAL A 65 1.51 21.56 -33.47
C VAL A 65 0.27 22.23 -34.09
N ASP A 66 -0.18 21.72 -35.23
CA ASP A 66 -1.33 22.26 -35.95
C ASP A 66 -2.56 22.24 -35.02
N ALA A 67 -3.35 23.33 -35.03
CA ALA A 67 -4.56 23.44 -34.22
C ALA A 67 -5.51 22.25 -34.46
N ALA A 68 -5.55 21.72 -35.68
CA ALA A 68 -6.30 20.51 -36.02
C ALA A 68 -5.82 19.29 -35.25
N ARG A 69 -4.52 19.15 -35.04
CA ARG A 69 -3.93 18.03 -34.32
C ARG A 69 -4.14 18.14 -32.80
N VAL A 70 -4.17 19.34 -32.25
CA VAL A 70 -4.56 19.59 -30.86
C VAL A 70 -6.02 19.22 -30.64
N GLU A 71 -6.89 19.53 -31.57
CA GLU A 71 -8.30 19.19 -31.50
C GLU A 71 -8.55 17.69 -31.66
N GLU A 72 -7.80 17.02 -32.52
CA GLU A 72 -7.80 15.56 -32.62
C GLU A 72 -7.37 14.88 -31.28
N ILE A 73 -6.33 15.40 -30.62
CA ILE A 73 -5.88 14.91 -29.30
C ILE A 73 -6.98 15.16 -28.25
N LYS A 74 -7.63 16.30 -28.25
CA LYS A 74 -8.74 16.56 -27.32
C LYS A 74 -9.90 15.58 -27.51
N GLN A 75 -10.27 15.30 -28.76
CA GLN A 75 -11.32 14.34 -29.09
C GLN A 75 -10.92 12.93 -28.68
N LEU A 76 -9.66 12.52 -28.92
CA LEU A 76 -9.14 11.21 -28.55
C LEU A 76 -9.24 10.94 -27.06
N TYR A 77 -8.99 11.97 -26.24
CA TYR A 77 -9.05 11.88 -24.77
C TYR A 77 -10.39 12.35 -24.18
N GLY A 78 -11.37 12.72 -25.03
CA GLY A 78 -12.70 13.17 -24.62
C GLY A 78 -12.72 14.55 -23.95
N PHE A 79 -11.68 15.38 -24.15
CA PHE A 79 -11.61 16.75 -23.62
C PHE A 79 -12.39 17.77 -24.44
N ASP A 80 -12.99 17.36 -25.54
CA ASP A 80 -13.97 18.10 -26.33
C ASP A 80 -15.32 18.28 -25.61
N LYS A 81 -15.59 17.39 -24.60
CA LYS A 81 -16.86 17.41 -23.86
C LYS A 81 -16.77 18.24 -22.59
N PRO A 82 -17.91 18.79 -22.13
CA PRO A 82 -17.95 19.53 -20.87
C PRO A 82 -17.60 18.61 -19.68
N PRO A 83 -16.97 19.14 -18.61
CA PRO A 83 -16.54 18.35 -17.44
C PRO A 83 -17.67 17.51 -16.81
N SER A 84 -18.90 18.02 -16.77
CA SER A 84 -20.06 17.30 -16.25
C SER A 84 -20.38 16.01 -17.05
N GLU A 85 -20.31 16.09 -18.37
CA GLU A 85 -20.55 14.93 -19.24
C GLU A 85 -19.42 13.90 -19.09
N ARG A 86 -18.18 14.34 -19.05
CA ARG A 86 -17.01 13.46 -18.81
C ARG A 86 -17.12 12.73 -17.47
N PHE A 87 -17.55 13.44 -16.42
CA PHE A 87 -17.73 12.84 -15.10
C PHE A 87 -18.82 11.76 -15.12
N LEU A 88 -19.98 12.04 -15.72
CA LEU A 88 -21.08 11.07 -15.84
C LEU A 88 -20.69 9.85 -16.68
N GLN A 89 -19.96 10.04 -17.78
CA GLN A 89 -19.43 8.95 -18.60
C GLN A 89 -18.46 8.08 -17.80
N MET A 90 -17.53 8.71 -17.07
CA MET A 90 -16.60 8.00 -16.17
C MET A 90 -17.35 7.17 -15.11
N LEU A 91 -18.37 7.74 -14.46
CA LEU A 91 -19.18 7.02 -13.48
C LEU A 91 -19.89 5.80 -14.10
N ALA A 92 -20.44 5.96 -15.30
CA ALA A 92 -21.12 4.86 -16.01
C ALA A 92 -20.13 3.75 -16.41
N GLN A 93 -18.91 4.08 -16.80
CA GLN A 93 -17.83 3.13 -17.10
C GLN A 93 -17.39 2.42 -15.81
N PHE A 94 -17.10 3.14 -14.73
CA PHE A 94 -16.66 2.58 -13.46
C PHE A 94 -17.71 1.67 -12.81
N ALA A 95 -19.01 1.98 -12.98
CA ALA A 95 -20.09 1.11 -12.56
C ALA A 95 -20.09 -0.25 -13.30
N ARG A 96 -19.47 -0.31 -14.48
CA ARG A 96 -19.26 -1.55 -15.27
C ARG A 96 -17.86 -2.13 -15.09
N PHE A 97 -17.05 -1.60 -14.14
CA PHE A 97 -15.65 -1.94 -13.94
C PHE A 97 -14.74 -1.70 -15.16
N ASP A 98 -15.17 -0.83 -16.06
CA ASP A 98 -14.31 -0.33 -17.13
C ASP A 98 -13.56 0.91 -16.61
N LEU A 99 -12.27 0.74 -16.33
CA LEU A 99 -11.40 1.81 -15.81
C LEU A 99 -10.77 2.66 -16.91
N GLY A 100 -11.08 2.35 -18.17
CA GLY A 100 -10.54 3.04 -19.33
C GLY A 100 -9.09 2.64 -19.65
N LYS A 101 -8.51 3.42 -20.58
CA LYS A 101 -7.13 3.24 -21.04
C LYS A 101 -6.23 4.34 -20.49
N SER A 102 -5.00 3.97 -20.17
CA SER A 102 -3.96 4.94 -19.83
C SER A 102 -3.72 5.93 -20.97
N PHE A 103 -3.49 7.18 -20.62
CA PHE A 103 -3.10 8.20 -21.61
C PHE A 103 -1.63 8.10 -21.99
N TYR A 104 -0.83 7.53 -21.11
CA TYR A 104 0.62 7.42 -21.27
C TYR A 104 1.06 6.04 -21.77
N TYR A 105 0.47 4.97 -21.26
CA TYR A 105 0.77 3.60 -21.66
C TYR A 105 -0.28 3.08 -22.65
N PRO A 106 0.11 2.36 -23.73
CA PRO A 106 -0.84 1.80 -24.68
C PRO A 106 -1.55 0.56 -24.13
N LYS A 107 -2.08 0.66 -22.89
CA LYS A 107 -2.68 -0.45 -22.12
C LYS A 107 -3.91 0.03 -21.36
N ASP A 108 -4.81 -0.91 -21.08
CA ASP A 108 -5.91 -0.69 -20.16
C ASP A 108 -5.40 -0.54 -18.72
N VAL A 109 -6.08 0.30 -17.92
CA VAL A 109 -5.74 0.54 -16.51
C VAL A 109 -5.72 -0.76 -15.70
N TRP A 110 -6.66 -1.68 -15.96
CA TRP A 110 -6.67 -3.01 -15.35
C TRP A 110 -5.40 -3.81 -15.61
N SER A 111 -4.92 -3.80 -16.85
CA SER A 111 -3.70 -4.51 -17.24
C SER A 111 -2.48 -3.93 -16.55
N LEU A 112 -2.39 -2.60 -16.46
CA LEU A 112 -1.32 -1.92 -15.72
C LEU A 112 -1.33 -2.30 -14.24
N ILE A 113 -2.49 -2.26 -13.58
CA ILE A 113 -2.63 -2.64 -12.17
C ILE A 113 -2.19 -4.10 -11.96
N LYS A 114 -2.65 -5.02 -12.81
CA LYS A 114 -2.29 -6.45 -12.71
C LYS A 114 -0.78 -6.70 -12.87
N GLU A 115 -0.11 -5.95 -13.73
CA GLU A 115 1.35 -6.05 -13.91
C GLU A 115 2.14 -5.60 -12.67
N LYS A 116 1.63 -4.60 -11.93
CA LYS A 116 2.30 -4.03 -10.76
C LYS A 116 1.93 -4.73 -9.44
N LEU A 117 0.79 -5.41 -9.42
CA LEU A 117 0.28 -6.12 -8.23
C LEU A 117 1.29 -7.13 -7.62
N PRO A 118 2.01 -7.98 -8.39
CA PRO A 118 2.93 -8.95 -7.79
C PRO A 118 3.99 -8.32 -6.89
N VAL A 119 4.53 -7.17 -7.27
CA VAL A 119 5.51 -6.43 -6.45
C VAL A 119 4.87 -5.93 -5.16
N SER A 120 3.75 -5.21 -5.26
CA SER A 120 3.07 -4.66 -4.09
C SER A 120 2.55 -5.74 -3.15
N ILE A 121 1.98 -6.83 -3.69
CA ILE A 121 1.56 -8.00 -2.91
C ILE A 121 2.76 -8.63 -2.19
N SER A 122 3.88 -8.82 -2.89
CA SER A 122 5.08 -9.39 -2.29
C SER A 122 5.58 -8.57 -1.11
N LEU A 123 5.77 -7.27 -1.29
CA LEU A 123 6.22 -6.37 -0.22
C LEU A 123 5.22 -6.34 0.95
N GLY A 124 3.95 -6.18 0.63
CA GLY A 124 2.90 -6.04 1.64
C GLY A 124 2.66 -7.32 2.43
N LEU A 125 2.55 -8.48 1.77
CA LEU A 125 2.31 -9.76 2.47
C LEU A 125 3.49 -10.17 3.34
N TRP A 126 4.72 -10.09 2.82
CA TRP A 126 5.90 -10.38 3.65
C TRP A 126 6.00 -9.42 4.82
N GLY A 127 5.78 -8.13 4.57
CA GLY A 127 5.74 -7.13 5.63
C GLY A 127 4.70 -7.45 6.70
N PHE A 128 3.49 -7.78 6.27
CA PHE A 128 2.40 -8.16 7.16
C PHE A 128 2.71 -9.44 7.97
N PHE A 129 3.05 -10.54 7.30
CA PHE A 129 3.30 -11.81 7.97
C PHE A 129 4.47 -11.72 8.94
N LEU A 130 5.60 -11.13 8.53
CA LEU A 130 6.75 -10.99 9.43
C LEU A 130 6.44 -10.06 10.60
N SER A 131 5.70 -8.98 10.36
CA SER A 131 5.27 -8.10 11.43
C SER A 131 4.45 -8.85 12.49
N TYR A 132 3.41 -9.60 12.08
CA TYR A 132 2.59 -10.35 13.03
C TYR A 132 3.33 -11.53 13.66
N LEU A 133 4.08 -12.29 12.87
CA LEU A 133 4.82 -13.48 13.32
C LEU A 133 5.84 -13.16 14.41
N ILE A 134 6.48 -12.00 14.34
CA ILE A 134 7.51 -11.60 15.29
C ILE A 134 6.93 -10.71 16.40
N SER A 135 6.10 -9.73 16.02
CA SER A 135 5.60 -8.72 16.97
C SER A 135 4.63 -9.29 18.00
N VAL A 136 3.75 -10.22 17.59
CA VAL A 136 2.76 -10.78 18.53
C VAL A 136 3.45 -11.63 19.62
N PRO A 137 4.30 -12.61 19.31
CA PRO A 137 5.04 -13.34 20.34
C PRO A 137 5.93 -12.44 21.21
N LEU A 138 6.60 -11.45 20.59
CA LEU A 138 7.42 -10.50 21.33
C LEU A 138 6.56 -9.64 22.29
N GLY A 139 5.44 -9.12 21.84
CA GLY A 139 4.49 -8.35 22.67
C GLY A 139 3.96 -9.14 23.86
N ILE A 140 3.60 -10.42 23.64
CA ILE A 140 3.20 -11.35 24.71
C ILE A 140 4.34 -11.54 25.71
N ALA A 141 5.56 -11.86 25.23
CA ALA A 141 6.72 -12.07 26.09
C ALA A 141 7.09 -10.82 26.91
N LYS A 142 6.95 -9.63 26.32
CA LYS A 142 7.14 -8.32 26.98
C LYS A 142 6.09 -8.06 28.06
N ALA A 143 4.84 -8.40 27.82
CA ALA A 143 3.75 -8.24 28.80
C ALA A 143 3.94 -9.17 30.01
N VAL A 144 4.27 -10.43 29.76
CA VAL A 144 4.52 -11.43 30.83
C VAL A 144 5.74 -11.04 31.67
N ARG A 145 6.75 -10.39 31.07
CA ARG A 145 7.98 -9.96 31.74
C ARG A 145 8.03 -8.44 31.93
N ALA A 146 6.87 -7.80 32.07
CA ALA A 146 6.79 -6.35 32.20
C ALA A 146 7.65 -5.80 33.35
N GLY A 147 8.36 -4.71 33.09
CA GLY A 147 9.26 -4.07 34.07
C GLY A 147 10.63 -4.75 34.23
N THR A 148 10.90 -5.86 33.56
CA THR A 148 12.23 -6.51 33.58
C THR A 148 13.19 -5.87 32.57
N ARG A 149 14.48 -6.20 32.71
CA ARG A 149 15.52 -5.78 31.74
C ARG A 149 15.20 -6.22 30.31
N PHE A 150 14.60 -7.39 30.14
CA PHE A 150 14.15 -7.88 28.82
C PHE A 150 13.11 -6.94 28.20
N ASP A 151 12.10 -6.54 28.97
CA ASP A 151 11.07 -5.62 28.48
C ASP A 151 11.67 -4.24 28.13
N THR A 152 12.54 -3.72 28.99
CA THR A 152 13.20 -2.43 28.73
C THR A 152 14.09 -2.47 27.50
N LEU A 153 14.99 -3.47 27.40
CA LEU A 153 15.92 -3.59 26.29
C LEU A 153 15.20 -3.77 24.95
N THR A 154 14.22 -4.69 24.92
CA THR A 154 13.42 -4.90 23.69
C THR A 154 12.55 -3.68 23.34
N SER A 155 12.09 -2.89 24.33
CA SER A 155 11.41 -1.62 24.06
C SER A 155 12.35 -0.62 23.39
N VAL A 156 13.56 -0.47 23.91
CA VAL A 156 14.56 0.43 23.32
C VAL A 156 14.86 0.01 21.87
N ILE A 157 15.13 -1.27 21.61
CA ILE A 157 15.42 -1.78 20.26
C ILE A 157 14.25 -1.50 19.32
N VAL A 158 13.04 -1.86 19.72
CA VAL A 158 11.82 -1.72 18.89
C VAL A 158 11.51 -0.26 18.62
N LEU A 159 11.60 0.62 19.62
CA LEU A 159 11.32 2.05 19.47
C LEU A 159 12.42 2.78 18.69
N THR A 160 13.68 2.41 18.87
CA THR A 160 14.79 2.94 18.04
C THR A 160 14.58 2.56 16.58
N GLY A 161 14.23 1.29 16.30
CA GLY A 161 13.90 0.86 14.95
C GLY A 161 12.71 1.60 14.34
N TYR A 162 11.70 1.91 15.15
CA TYR A 162 10.55 2.71 14.73
C TYR A 162 10.90 4.16 14.40
N ALA A 163 11.85 4.75 15.13
CA ALA A 163 12.28 6.13 14.92
C ALA A 163 13.05 6.33 13.60
N ILE A 164 13.63 5.25 13.05
CA ILE A 164 14.35 5.32 11.77
C ILE A 164 13.33 5.21 10.62
N PRO A 165 13.24 6.22 9.74
CA PRO A 165 12.39 6.10 8.56
C PRO A 165 12.79 4.88 7.69
N GLY A 166 11.81 4.08 7.27
CA GLY A 166 12.08 2.83 6.55
C GLY A 166 12.95 3.02 5.29
N PHE A 167 12.77 4.13 4.55
CA PHE A 167 13.60 4.41 3.38
C PHE A 167 15.07 4.71 3.75
N VAL A 168 15.33 5.37 4.91
CA VAL A 168 16.70 5.63 5.39
C VAL A 168 17.38 4.31 5.74
N LEU A 169 16.66 3.43 6.44
CA LEU A 169 17.14 2.07 6.68
C LEU A 169 17.38 1.33 5.36
N GLY A 170 16.47 1.45 4.40
CA GLY A 170 16.60 0.85 3.07
C GLY A 170 17.87 1.29 2.36
N VAL A 171 18.19 2.60 2.37
CA VAL A 171 19.45 3.13 1.82
C VAL A 171 20.66 2.52 2.53
N ALA A 172 20.65 2.49 3.87
CA ALA A 172 21.76 1.90 4.64
C ALA A 172 21.96 0.42 4.32
N LEU A 173 20.86 -0.36 4.28
CA LEU A 173 20.90 -1.78 3.91
C LEU A 173 21.42 -2.00 2.49
N LEU A 174 20.94 -1.20 1.54
CA LEU A 174 21.36 -1.29 0.14
C LEU A 174 22.85 -0.98 -0.02
N VAL A 175 23.33 0.10 0.61
CA VAL A 175 24.75 0.50 0.53
C VAL A 175 25.66 -0.55 1.18
N ILE A 176 25.32 -1.00 2.39
CA ILE A 176 26.18 -1.92 3.14
C ILE A 176 26.10 -3.32 2.54
N PHE A 177 24.91 -3.91 2.45
CA PHE A 177 24.73 -5.31 2.10
C PHE A 177 24.65 -5.56 0.58
N GLY A 178 24.16 -4.59 -0.18
CA GLY A 178 24.11 -4.69 -1.63
C GLY A 178 25.37 -4.16 -2.32
N GLY A 179 25.85 -2.98 -1.89
CA GLY A 179 26.98 -2.31 -2.53
C GLY A 179 28.34 -2.76 -2.01
N GLN A 180 28.59 -2.63 -0.69
CA GLN A 180 29.93 -2.92 -0.13
C GLN A 180 30.19 -4.41 0.07
N LEU A 181 29.28 -5.12 0.73
CA LEU A 181 29.41 -6.56 1.01
C LEU A 181 28.97 -7.43 -0.16
N GLN A 182 28.15 -6.93 -1.06
CA GLN A 182 27.60 -7.64 -2.21
C GLN A 182 26.88 -8.96 -1.85
N TRP A 183 26.26 -9.00 -0.65
CA TRP A 183 25.53 -10.17 -0.18
C TRP A 183 24.12 -10.26 -0.76
N PHE A 184 23.53 -9.13 -1.13
CA PHE A 184 22.17 -9.06 -1.65
C PHE A 184 22.11 -8.25 -2.95
N PRO A 185 21.12 -8.52 -3.82
CA PRO A 185 20.94 -7.78 -5.06
C PRO A 185 20.53 -6.34 -4.80
N LEU A 186 20.97 -5.46 -5.71
CA LEU A 186 20.72 -4.02 -5.59
C LEU A 186 19.32 -3.62 -6.07
N ARG A 187 18.70 -4.40 -6.95
CA ARG A 187 17.45 -4.02 -7.62
C ARG A 187 16.64 -5.22 -8.13
N GLY A 188 15.36 -4.98 -8.35
CA GLY A 188 14.44 -5.96 -8.94
C GLY A 188 13.88 -6.96 -7.94
N LEU A 189 12.80 -7.61 -8.32
CA LEU A 189 12.13 -8.64 -7.51
C LEU A 189 12.75 -10.03 -7.75
N THR A 190 13.41 -10.21 -8.90
CA THR A 190 14.01 -11.46 -9.37
C THR A 190 15.20 -11.17 -10.29
N SER A 191 16.07 -12.15 -10.46
CA SER A 191 17.19 -12.08 -11.39
C SER A 191 16.74 -12.08 -12.86
N ALA A 192 17.57 -11.52 -13.75
CA ALA A 192 17.27 -11.44 -15.19
C ALA A 192 17.10 -12.83 -15.86
N ASN A 193 17.71 -13.87 -15.32
CA ASN A 193 17.62 -15.24 -15.81
C ASN A 193 16.54 -16.07 -15.10
N TRP A 194 15.58 -15.44 -14.41
CA TRP A 194 14.51 -16.08 -13.64
C TRP A 194 13.81 -17.23 -14.35
N GLU A 195 13.45 -17.03 -15.61
CA GLU A 195 12.73 -18.04 -16.40
C GLU A 195 13.53 -19.31 -16.65
N GLN A 196 14.85 -19.23 -16.59
CA GLN A 196 15.77 -20.36 -16.81
C GLN A 196 16.08 -21.14 -15.52
N LEU A 197 15.67 -20.59 -14.36
CA LEU A 197 15.92 -21.20 -13.06
C LEU A 197 14.98 -22.38 -12.79
N SER A 198 15.48 -23.38 -12.08
CA SER A 198 14.64 -24.44 -11.50
C SER A 198 13.71 -23.89 -10.42
N TRP A 199 12.62 -24.56 -10.11
CA TRP A 199 11.64 -24.10 -9.11
C TRP A 199 12.27 -23.76 -7.75
N GLY A 200 13.17 -24.60 -7.24
CA GLY A 200 13.89 -24.32 -5.98
C GLY A 200 14.78 -23.07 -6.08
N ALA A 201 15.49 -22.92 -7.20
CA ALA A 201 16.32 -21.73 -7.44
C ALA A 201 15.49 -20.45 -7.60
N ARG A 202 14.30 -20.53 -8.17
CA ARG A 202 13.37 -19.39 -8.25
C ARG A 202 12.92 -18.91 -6.87
N ILE A 203 12.58 -19.83 -5.98
CA ILE A 203 12.18 -19.48 -4.60
C ILE A 203 13.33 -18.81 -3.86
N THR A 204 14.54 -19.37 -3.94
CA THR A 204 15.72 -18.79 -3.27
C THR A 204 16.10 -17.44 -3.86
N ASP A 205 16.06 -17.28 -5.17
CA ASP A 205 16.32 -16.02 -5.87
C ASP A 205 15.32 -14.93 -5.44
N TYR A 206 14.02 -15.26 -5.45
CA TYR A 206 12.98 -14.34 -5.01
C TYR A 206 13.17 -13.92 -3.54
N LEU A 207 13.39 -14.88 -2.63
CA LEU A 207 13.61 -14.58 -1.21
C LEU A 207 14.86 -13.72 -1.00
N TRP A 208 15.88 -13.94 -1.78
CA TRP A 208 17.12 -13.17 -1.76
C TRP A 208 16.88 -11.71 -2.19
N HIS A 209 16.14 -11.49 -3.27
CA HIS A 209 15.80 -10.15 -3.75
C HIS A 209 14.90 -9.37 -2.79
N ILE A 210 13.90 -10.05 -2.17
CA ILE A 210 12.91 -9.37 -1.35
C ILE A 210 13.40 -9.07 0.07
N THR A 211 14.49 -9.68 0.52
CA THR A 211 14.98 -9.58 1.91
C THR A 211 15.24 -8.14 2.34
N LEU A 212 16.03 -7.37 1.59
CA LEU A 212 16.35 -5.99 1.97
C LEU A 212 15.12 -5.07 1.89
N PRO A 213 14.31 -5.06 0.80
CA PRO A 213 13.11 -4.25 0.72
C PRO A 213 12.12 -4.52 1.86
N VAL A 214 11.88 -5.79 2.18
CA VAL A 214 10.96 -6.17 3.26
C VAL A 214 11.51 -5.76 4.62
N THR A 215 12.80 -5.99 4.87
CA THR A 215 13.44 -5.58 6.15
C THR A 215 13.30 -4.07 6.37
N ALA A 216 13.52 -3.27 5.32
CA ALA A 216 13.34 -1.83 5.37
C ALA A 216 11.88 -1.42 5.66
N SER A 217 10.91 -2.15 5.11
CA SER A 217 9.48 -1.84 5.23
C SER A 217 8.88 -2.25 6.58
N VAL A 218 9.34 -3.36 7.16
CA VAL A 218 8.71 -3.99 8.35
C VAL A 218 8.98 -3.21 9.64
N LEU A 219 10.12 -2.53 9.75
CA LEU A 219 10.57 -1.97 11.02
C LEU A 219 9.57 -1.01 11.66
N GLY A 220 8.90 -0.17 10.84
CA GLY A 220 7.88 0.75 11.33
C GLY A 220 6.62 0.07 11.88
N SER A 221 6.09 -0.91 11.16
CA SER A 221 4.87 -1.65 11.56
C SER A 221 5.12 -2.58 12.74
N PHE A 222 6.34 -3.09 12.88
CA PHE A 222 6.78 -3.99 13.94
C PHE A 222 6.61 -3.39 15.33
N ALA A 223 6.98 -2.14 15.53
CA ALA A 223 6.87 -1.48 16.82
C ALA A 223 5.42 -1.28 17.24
N VAL A 224 4.57 -0.82 16.31
CA VAL A 224 3.15 -0.59 16.58
C VAL A 224 2.47 -1.87 17.00
N THR A 225 2.64 -2.97 16.26
CA THR A 225 2.02 -4.27 16.54
C THR A 225 2.55 -4.87 17.85
N THR A 226 3.85 -4.75 18.14
CA THR A 226 4.46 -5.22 19.39
C THR A 226 3.89 -4.50 20.60
N MET A 227 3.82 -3.15 20.54
CA MET A 227 3.31 -2.34 21.65
C MET A 227 1.80 -2.52 21.84
N LEU A 228 1.04 -2.62 20.75
CA LEU A 228 -0.40 -2.93 20.82
C LEU A 228 -0.62 -4.26 21.54
N THR A 229 0.09 -5.31 21.13
CA THR A 229 -0.01 -6.64 21.75
C THR A 229 0.39 -6.60 23.23
N LYS A 230 1.51 -5.93 23.56
CA LYS A 230 1.95 -5.78 24.95
C LYS A 230 0.88 -5.09 25.80
N ASN A 231 0.36 -3.96 25.34
CA ASN A 231 -0.60 -3.17 26.10
C ASN A 231 -1.94 -3.91 26.28
N ALA A 232 -2.45 -4.55 25.25
CA ALA A 232 -3.66 -5.37 25.34
C ALA A 232 -3.48 -6.54 26.32
N MET A 233 -2.33 -7.20 26.31
CA MET A 233 -2.00 -8.25 27.29
C MET A 233 -1.93 -7.70 28.72
N LEU A 234 -1.26 -6.56 28.95
CA LEU A 234 -1.15 -5.96 30.27
C LEU A 234 -2.49 -5.53 30.85
N GLU A 235 -3.38 -5.01 30.00
CA GLU A 235 -4.74 -4.66 30.42
C GLU A 235 -5.52 -5.89 30.88
N GLU A 236 -5.46 -6.98 30.11
CA GLU A 236 -6.17 -8.22 30.45
C GLU A 236 -5.59 -8.93 31.68
N ILE A 237 -4.27 -8.94 31.86
CA ILE A 237 -3.60 -9.58 33.03
C ILE A 237 -4.09 -8.99 34.35
N ARG A 238 -4.51 -7.73 34.37
CA ARG A 238 -4.95 -7.01 35.58
C ARG A 238 -6.43 -7.21 35.92
N LYS A 239 -7.21 -7.88 35.08
CA LYS A 239 -8.66 -8.04 35.27
C LYS A 239 -8.99 -9.08 36.37
N GLN A 240 -10.12 -8.88 37.03
CA GLN A 240 -10.57 -9.70 38.18
C GLN A 240 -10.70 -11.20 37.84
N TYR A 241 -11.14 -11.56 36.64
CA TYR A 241 -11.26 -12.95 36.25
C TYR A 241 -9.92 -13.69 36.21
N VAL A 242 -8.81 -12.96 35.94
CA VAL A 242 -7.45 -13.50 35.97
C VAL A 242 -7.02 -13.79 37.41
N LEU A 243 -7.32 -12.87 38.35
CA LEU A 243 -7.10 -13.10 39.77
C LEU A 243 -7.90 -14.30 40.28
N THR A 244 -9.14 -14.44 39.88
CA THR A 244 -10.00 -15.58 40.21
C THR A 244 -9.41 -16.89 39.66
N ALA A 245 -8.90 -16.89 38.44
CA ALA A 245 -8.26 -18.08 37.85
C ALA A 245 -7.00 -18.52 38.63
N ARG A 246 -6.18 -17.57 39.08
CA ARG A 246 -5.03 -17.81 39.94
C ARG A 246 -5.44 -18.33 41.32
N ALA A 247 -6.46 -17.71 41.93
CA ALA A 247 -6.98 -18.16 43.23
C ALA A 247 -7.53 -19.60 43.22
N LYS A 248 -8.02 -20.06 42.05
CA LYS A 248 -8.43 -21.44 41.81
C LYS A 248 -7.26 -22.42 41.60
N GLY A 249 -6.01 -21.98 41.74
CA GLY A 249 -4.80 -22.79 41.61
C GLY A 249 -4.38 -23.14 40.19
N LEU A 250 -4.87 -22.43 39.17
CA LEU A 250 -4.43 -22.63 37.80
C LEU A 250 -2.97 -22.16 37.64
N SER A 251 -2.16 -22.95 36.91
CA SER A 251 -0.78 -22.56 36.60
C SER A 251 -0.72 -21.29 35.77
N GLU A 252 0.27 -20.42 35.96
CA GLU A 252 0.46 -19.17 35.21
C GLU A 252 0.40 -19.38 33.70
N ARG A 253 1.03 -20.46 33.18
CA ARG A 253 0.95 -20.78 31.74
C ARG A 253 -0.48 -20.98 31.29
N ARG A 254 -1.33 -21.67 32.06
CA ARG A 254 -2.72 -21.92 31.71
C ARG A 254 -3.55 -20.62 31.81
N VAL A 255 -3.28 -19.80 32.81
CA VAL A 255 -3.92 -18.50 32.97
C VAL A 255 -3.61 -17.59 31.77
N ILE A 256 -2.33 -17.45 31.38
CA ILE A 256 -1.92 -16.60 30.26
C ILE A 256 -2.51 -17.09 28.92
N TRP A 257 -2.34 -18.39 28.60
CA TRP A 257 -2.71 -18.90 27.28
C TRP A 257 -4.22 -19.09 27.09
N HIS A 258 -4.98 -19.47 28.12
CA HIS A 258 -6.40 -19.79 27.97
C HIS A 258 -7.34 -18.65 28.43
N HIS A 259 -6.91 -17.82 29.38
CA HIS A 259 -7.77 -16.77 29.94
C HIS A 259 -7.37 -15.39 29.45
N VAL A 260 -6.10 -15.04 29.46
CA VAL A 260 -5.63 -13.70 29.08
C VAL A 260 -5.53 -13.54 27.57
N LEU A 261 -4.78 -14.42 26.90
CA LEU A 261 -4.44 -14.27 25.46
C LEU A 261 -5.69 -14.20 24.59
N ARG A 262 -6.68 -15.03 24.86
CA ARG A 262 -7.93 -15.04 24.09
C ARG A 262 -8.60 -13.67 24.01
N ASN A 263 -8.65 -12.96 25.15
CA ASN A 263 -9.27 -11.64 25.21
C ASN A 263 -8.32 -10.54 24.76
N ALA A 264 -7.04 -10.64 25.07
CA ALA A 264 -6.02 -9.68 24.68
C ALA A 264 -5.80 -9.61 23.16
N LEU A 265 -6.06 -10.70 22.43
CA LEU A 265 -5.94 -10.72 20.97
C LEU A 265 -7.15 -10.13 20.24
N ILE A 266 -8.27 -9.80 20.92
CA ILE A 266 -9.46 -9.24 20.27
C ILE A 266 -9.12 -8.03 19.39
N PRO A 267 -8.38 -7.00 19.85
CA PRO A 267 -8.03 -5.85 19.01
C PRO A 267 -7.19 -6.22 17.79
N LEU A 268 -6.31 -7.23 17.92
CA LEU A 268 -5.49 -7.69 16.82
C LEU A 268 -6.32 -8.45 15.78
N VAL A 269 -7.19 -9.36 16.23
CA VAL A 269 -8.03 -10.17 15.35
C VAL A 269 -9.06 -9.31 14.62
N THR A 270 -9.63 -8.32 15.28
CA THR A 270 -10.59 -7.38 14.66
C THR A 270 -9.92 -6.46 13.65
N GLY A 271 -8.68 -6.05 13.89
CA GLY A 271 -7.88 -5.25 12.96
C GLY A 271 -7.24 -6.06 11.83
N PHE A 272 -7.15 -7.40 11.98
CA PHE A 272 -6.46 -8.28 11.03
C PHE A 272 -6.99 -8.19 9.59
N PRO A 273 -8.31 -8.23 9.30
CA PRO A 273 -8.80 -8.15 7.93
C PRO A 273 -8.39 -6.85 7.23
N ALA A 274 -8.47 -5.73 7.93
CA ALA A 274 -8.05 -4.43 7.39
C ALA A 274 -6.54 -4.38 7.15
N ALA A 275 -5.74 -4.86 8.09
CA ALA A 275 -4.29 -4.93 7.96
C ALA A 275 -3.87 -5.89 6.84
N PHE A 276 -4.51 -7.06 6.74
CA PHE A 276 -4.23 -8.06 5.70
C PHE A 276 -4.54 -7.54 4.30
N VAL A 277 -5.75 -7.01 4.08
CA VAL A 277 -6.10 -6.45 2.77
C VAL A 277 -5.29 -5.20 2.47
N GLY A 278 -5.06 -4.35 3.48
CA GLY A 278 -4.19 -3.19 3.34
C GLY A 278 -2.78 -3.55 2.88
N ALA A 279 -2.27 -4.73 3.28
CA ALA A 279 -0.96 -5.22 2.86
C ALA A 279 -0.84 -5.43 1.33
N PHE A 280 -1.92 -5.77 0.63
CA PHE A 280 -1.90 -5.91 -0.85
C PHE A 280 -1.67 -4.57 -1.55
N PHE A 281 -2.02 -3.47 -0.89
CA PHE A 281 -1.93 -2.11 -1.42
C PHE A 281 -0.95 -1.24 -0.63
N ALA A 282 -0.29 -1.83 0.39
CA ALA A 282 0.74 -1.17 1.19
C ALA A 282 2.02 -1.00 0.38
N SER A 283 1.92 -0.12 -0.58
CA SER A 283 2.97 0.22 -1.50
C SER A 283 3.76 1.41 -0.95
N SER A 284 5.06 1.32 -0.95
CA SER A 284 5.93 2.43 -0.55
C SER A 284 6.69 2.91 -1.77
N LEU A 285 6.27 4.04 -2.33
CA LEU A 285 6.98 4.70 -3.43
C LEU A 285 8.50 4.75 -3.21
N LEU A 286 8.92 5.14 -2.00
CA LEU A 286 10.34 5.30 -1.67
C LEU A 286 11.08 3.96 -1.69
N ILE A 287 10.50 2.90 -1.15
CA ILE A 287 11.09 1.55 -1.19
C ILE A 287 11.10 1.01 -2.62
N GLU A 288 9.99 1.16 -3.36
CA GLU A 288 9.90 0.72 -4.75
C GLU A 288 10.95 1.42 -5.62
N THR A 289 11.10 2.74 -5.48
CA THR A 289 12.11 3.51 -6.22
C THR A 289 13.52 3.09 -5.83
N LEU A 290 13.80 2.96 -4.52
CA LEU A 290 15.13 2.64 -4.01
C LEU A 290 15.65 1.29 -4.53
N PHE A 291 14.79 0.27 -4.50
CA PHE A 291 15.14 -1.10 -4.95
C PHE A 291 14.75 -1.37 -6.41
N SER A 292 14.37 -0.34 -7.17
CA SER A 292 13.91 -0.45 -8.56
C SER A 292 12.81 -1.49 -8.73
N LEU A 293 11.83 -1.47 -7.85
CA LEU A 293 10.66 -2.34 -7.86
C LEU A 293 9.50 -1.59 -8.55
N ASP A 294 8.88 -2.25 -9.51
CA ASP A 294 7.83 -1.65 -10.32
C ASP A 294 6.45 -2.02 -9.74
N GLY A 295 6.09 -1.38 -8.63
CA GLY A 295 4.86 -1.64 -7.89
C GLY A 295 3.78 -0.57 -8.09
N LEU A 296 2.67 -0.72 -7.35
CA LEU A 296 1.51 0.19 -7.43
C LEU A 296 1.80 1.59 -6.88
N GLY A 297 2.73 1.74 -5.94
CA GLY A 297 3.11 3.04 -5.42
C GLY A 297 3.84 3.88 -6.44
N LEU A 298 4.78 3.28 -7.16
CA LEU A 298 5.48 3.92 -8.25
C LEU A 298 4.51 4.25 -9.39
N LEU A 299 3.64 3.31 -9.79
CA LEU A 299 2.60 3.55 -10.79
C LEU A 299 1.71 4.73 -10.39
N GLY A 300 1.23 4.78 -9.14
CA GLY A 300 0.37 5.87 -8.66
C GLY A 300 1.09 7.22 -8.73
N TYR A 301 2.31 7.30 -8.25
CA TYR A 301 3.12 8.52 -8.29
C TYR A 301 3.39 8.98 -9.73
N GLU A 302 3.88 8.09 -10.59
CA GLU A 302 4.15 8.42 -11.98
C GLU A 302 2.89 8.87 -12.73
N SER A 303 1.76 8.22 -12.47
CA SER A 303 0.48 8.59 -13.08
C SER A 303 0.02 9.99 -12.69
N VAL A 304 0.24 10.40 -11.43
CA VAL A 304 -0.04 11.76 -10.98
C VAL A 304 0.91 12.76 -11.66
N MET A 305 2.21 12.46 -11.68
CA MET A 305 3.22 13.34 -12.30
C MET A 305 3.01 13.49 -13.81
N ARG A 306 2.64 12.41 -14.48
CA ARG A 306 2.35 12.37 -15.93
C ARG A 306 0.91 12.74 -16.28
N ARG A 307 0.07 13.04 -15.25
CA ARG A 307 -1.36 13.39 -15.42
C ARG A 307 -2.16 12.35 -16.19
N ASP A 308 -1.84 11.09 -15.95
CA ASP A 308 -2.58 9.94 -16.47
C ASP A 308 -3.87 9.74 -15.65
N TYR A 309 -4.85 10.60 -15.90
CA TYR A 309 -6.07 10.66 -15.11
C TYR A 309 -6.87 9.34 -15.07
N PRO A 310 -6.99 8.56 -16.15
CA PRO A 310 -7.62 7.25 -16.06
C PRO A 310 -6.95 6.32 -15.04
N VAL A 311 -5.61 6.31 -15.00
CA VAL A 311 -4.88 5.47 -14.02
C VAL A 311 -5.07 6.02 -12.60
N VAL A 312 -4.98 7.34 -12.41
CA VAL A 312 -5.18 7.97 -11.08
C VAL A 312 -6.59 7.70 -10.55
N LEU A 313 -7.62 7.95 -11.36
CA LEU A 313 -9.03 7.77 -10.96
C LEU A 313 -9.40 6.29 -10.83
N GLY A 314 -8.91 5.44 -11.73
CA GLY A 314 -9.15 4.00 -11.71
C GLY A 314 -8.51 3.31 -10.51
N THR A 315 -7.27 3.64 -10.18
CA THR A 315 -6.60 3.11 -8.97
C THR A 315 -7.27 3.60 -7.70
N LEU A 316 -7.64 4.89 -7.63
CA LEU A 316 -8.37 5.45 -6.49
C LEU A 316 -9.73 4.77 -6.30
N TYR A 317 -10.49 4.57 -7.39
CA TYR A 317 -11.77 3.86 -7.35
C TYR A 317 -11.62 2.45 -6.76
N LEU A 318 -10.69 1.66 -7.29
CA LEU A 318 -10.47 0.30 -6.83
C LEU A 318 -10.02 0.26 -5.37
N PHE A 319 -9.06 1.09 -4.98
CA PHE A 319 -8.55 1.09 -3.60
C PHE A 319 -9.60 1.55 -2.62
N THR A 320 -10.43 2.53 -2.99
CA THR A 320 -11.55 2.96 -2.15
C THR A 320 -12.59 1.86 -2.02
N LEU A 321 -12.96 1.22 -3.13
CA LEU A 321 -13.92 0.12 -3.13
C LEU A 321 -13.46 -1.04 -2.26
N ILE A 322 -12.21 -1.48 -2.44
CA ILE A 322 -11.60 -2.55 -1.65
C ILE A 322 -11.52 -2.15 -0.18
N GLY A 323 -11.11 -0.92 0.13
CA GLY A 323 -11.08 -0.39 1.49
C GLY A 323 -12.43 -0.41 2.19
N LEU A 324 -13.50 -0.03 1.49
CA LEU A 324 -14.87 -0.06 2.01
C LEU A 324 -15.36 -1.49 2.28
N PHE A 325 -15.12 -2.43 1.35
CA PHE A 325 -15.43 -3.85 1.58
C PHE A 325 -14.63 -4.43 2.74
N THR A 326 -13.34 -4.12 2.80
CA THR A 326 -12.47 -4.58 3.89
C THR A 326 -12.95 -4.08 5.24
N LYS A 327 -13.40 -2.83 5.31
CA LYS A 327 -13.97 -2.29 6.55
C LYS A 327 -15.25 -3.04 6.95
N LEU A 328 -16.11 -3.34 6.01
CA LEU A 328 -17.30 -4.16 6.27
C LEU A 328 -16.91 -5.55 6.80
N ILE A 329 -15.93 -6.21 6.17
CA ILE A 329 -15.43 -7.52 6.64
C ILE A 329 -14.86 -7.40 8.06
N SER A 330 -14.08 -6.35 8.35
CA SER A 330 -13.55 -6.11 9.70
C SER A 330 -14.63 -5.93 10.74
N ASP A 331 -15.69 -5.17 10.42
CA ASP A 331 -16.85 -4.98 11.30
C ASP A 331 -17.58 -6.32 11.56
N LEU A 332 -17.72 -7.18 10.54
CA LEU A 332 -18.30 -8.52 10.69
C LEU A 332 -17.41 -9.44 11.53
N CYS A 333 -16.10 -9.42 11.31
CA CYS A 333 -15.14 -10.17 12.13
C CYS A 333 -15.21 -9.73 13.60
N TYR A 334 -15.37 -8.42 13.85
CA TYR A 334 -15.47 -7.90 15.20
C TYR A 334 -16.67 -8.52 15.95
N VAL A 335 -17.86 -8.54 15.33
CA VAL A 335 -19.05 -9.19 15.93
C VAL A 335 -18.87 -10.69 16.13
N TRP A 336 -18.18 -11.34 15.18
CA TRP A 336 -17.92 -12.77 15.29
C TRP A 336 -16.98 -13.13 16.43
N VAL A 337 -15.98 -12.29 16.69
CA VAL A 337 -14.98 -12.48 17.75
C VAL A 337 -15.52 -12.05 19.11
N ASP A 338 -16.27 -10.95 19.18
CA ASP A 338 -16.91 -10.48 20.40
C ASP A 338 -18.45 -10.32 20.21
N PRO A 339 -19.23 -11.37 20.54
CA PRO A 339 -20.68 -11.37 20.40
C PRO A 339 -21.41 -10.35 21.28
N ARG A 340 -20.70 -9.66 22.19
CA ARG A 340 -21.27 -8.61 23.05
C ARG A 340 -21.48 -7.31 22.29
N VAL A 341 -20.78 -7.14 21.19
CA VAL A 341 -20.92 -5.98 20.32
C VAL A 341 -22.17 -6.14 19.46
N LYS A 342 -23.11 -5.22 19.63
CA LYS A 342 -24.29 -5.10 18.77
C LYS A 342 -24.12 -3.86 17.91
N PHE A 343 -24.27 -4.02 16.61
CA PHE A 343 -24.43 -2.88 15.71
C PHE A 343 -25.92 -2.60 15.56
N ASP A 344 -26.39 -1.52 16.16
CA ASP A 344 -27.75 -1.02 16.02
C ASP A 344 -27.93 -0.24 14.72
#